data_abd70ecfe1dfac8bc6e015a6643b364b
#
_entry.id   abd70ecfe1dfac8bc6e015a6643b364b
#
_cell.length_a   1.000
_cell.length_b   1.000
_cell.length_c   1.000
_cell.angle_alpha   90.00
_cell.angle_beta   90.00
_cell.angle_gamma   90.00
#
_symmetry.space_group_name_H-M   'P 1'
#
loop_
_entity.id
_entity.type
_entity.pdbx_description
1 polymer ?
#
loop_
_entity_poly.entity_id
_entity_poly.type
_entity_poly.pdbx_seq_one_letter_code
_entity_poly.pdbx_strand_id
1 'polypeptide(L)'
;MPGSGKSTLAQPFANLVGGVWLNADAVRKEYNDWDFTTSGRLRQAQRMKFLADGVVKAGKIAIADFVCPTEAARAEFNPDFTVWMDTIKESRFADTNKMFEKPASFDYHVAKWFTDTASQLTAVIARWESTHAV
;
A
#
# COMPACT_ATOMS: atom_id res chain seq x y z
N MET A 1 -2.16 0.67 8.57
CA MET A 1 -1.52 0.70 9.91
C MET A 1 -0.57 -0.48 10.06
N PRO A 2 0.53 -0.32 10.80
CA PRO A 2 1.39 -1.45 11.10
C PRO A 2 0.61 -2.57 11.81
N GLY A 3 0.87 -3.81 11.44
CA GLY A 3 0.19 -4.96 12.02
C GLY A 3 -1.20 -5.25 11.47
N SER A 4 -1.67 -4.51 10.48
CA SER A 4 -3.02 -4.69 9.91
C SER A 4 -3.12 -5.85 8.91
N GLY A 5 -2.01 -6.53 8.62
CA GLY A 5 -1.99 -7.64 7.65
C GLY A 5 -1.69 -7.23 6.22
N LYS A 6 -1.11 -6.03 6.00
CA LYS A 6 -0.76 -5.53 4.66
C LYS A 6 0.09 -6.52 3.87
N SER A 7 1.17 -7.01 4.47
CA SER A 7 2.07 -7.95 3.79
C SER A 7 1.40 -9.31 3.59
N THR A 8 0.53 -9.73 4.50
CA THR A 8 -0.23 -10.97 4.40
C THR A 8 -1.22 -10.93 3.22
N LEU A 9 -1.75 -9.75 2.90
CA LEU A 9 -2.60 -9.57 1.71
C LEU A 9 -1.76 -9.36 0.44
N ALA A 10 -0.73 -8.51 0.52
CA ALA A 10 0.01 -8.03 -0.66
C ALA A 10 0.68 -9.16 -1.42
N GLN A 11 1.34 -10.10 -0.74
CA GLN A 11 2.06 -11.19 -1.41
C GLN A 11 1.12 -12.15 -2.15
N PRO A 12 0.06 -12.71 -1.53
CA PRO A 12 -0.88 -13.56 -2.25
C PRO A 12 -1.58 -12.81 -3.39
N PHE A 13 -1.96 -11.55 -3.17
CA PHE A 13 -2.59 -10.75 -4.20
C PHE A 13 -1.66 -10.51 -5.39
N ALA A 14 -0.38 -10.18 -5.13
CA ALA A 14 0.61 -10.02 -6.20
C ALA A 14 0.74 -11.29 -7.03
N ASN A 15 0.76 -12.45 -6.40
CA ASN A 15 0.80 -13.74 -7.09
C ASN A 15 -0.43 -13.97 -7.97
N LEU A 16 -1.62 -13.61 -7.48
CA LEU A 16 -2.87 -13.79 -8.23
C LEU A 16 -2.96 -12.90 -9.46
N VAL A 17 -2.42 -11.69 -9.42
CA VAL A 17 -2.49 -10.73 -10.55
C VAL A 17 -1.22 -10.70 -11.40
N GLY A 18 -0.21 -11.49 -11.04
CA GLY A 18 1.09 -11.46 -11.73
C GLY A 18 1.82 -10.13 -11.55
N GLY A 19 1.62 -9.46 -10.42
CA GLY A 19 2.21 -8.16 -10.13
C GLY A 19 3.53 -8.24 -9.39
N VAL A 20 4.08 -7.09 -9.07
CA VAL A 20 5.32 -6.95 -8.29
C VAL A 20 4.98 -6.35 -6.93
N TRP A 21 5.36 -7.06 -5.88
CA TRP A 21 5.17 -6.63 -4.50
C TRP A 21 6.35 -5.78 -4.04
N LEU A 22 6.06 -4.52 -3.70
CA LEU A 22 7.03 -3.57 -3.16
C LEU A 22 6.77 -3.40 -1.66
N ASN A 23 7.58 -4.07 -0.84
CA ASN A 23 7.48 -4.00 0.62
C ASN A 23 8.33 -2.83 1.13
N ALA A 24 7.72 -1.92 1.87
CA ALA A 24 8.37 -0.70 2.33
C ALA A 24 9.56 -0.97 3.27
N ASP A 25 9.45 -1.97 4.14
CA ASP A 25 10.55 -2.30 5.06
C ASP A 25 11.76 -2.83 4.30
N ALA A 26 11.55 -3.65 3.28
CA ALA A 26 12.62 -4.13 2.41
C ALA A 26 13.29 -2.97 1.66
N VAL A 27 12.51 -1.99 1.20
CA VAL A 27 13.02 -0.80 0.52
C VAL A 27 13.84 0.06 1.49
N ARG A 28 13.35 0.28 2.73
CA ARG A 28 14.11 1.02 3.74
C ARG A 28 15.44 0.35 4.05
N LYS A 29 15.45 -0.98 4.15
CA LYS A 29 16.67 -1.75 4.38
C LYS A 29 17.69 -1.55 3.25
N GLU A 30 17.23 -1.59 2.01
CA GLU A 30 18.09 -1.41 0.84
C GLU A 30 18.71 -0.01 0.80
N TYR A 31 17.96 1.02 1.13
CA TYR A 31 18.42 2.40 1.15
C TYR A 31 19.05 2.81 2.50
N ASN A 32 19.04 1.92 3.49
CA ASN A 32 19.50 2.19 4.85
C ASN A 32 18.90 3.49 5.41
N ASP A 33 17.59 3.64 5.27
CA ASP A 33 16.86 4.84 5.66
C ASP A 33 15.71 4.47 6.59
N TRP A 34 15.93 4.65 7.88
CA TRP A 34 14.97 4.34 8.94
C TRP A 34 14.42 5.60 9.58
N ASP A 35 14.39 6.69 8.83
CA ASP A 35 13.85 7.97 9.30
C ASP A 35 12.31 7.95 9.20
N PHE A 36 11.65 7.91 10.36
CA PHE A 36 10.20 7.88 10.48
C PHE A 36 9.60 9.25 10.84
N THR A 37 10.38 10.33 10.70
CA THR A 37 9.85 11.69 10.79
C THR A 37 8.91 11.97 9.62
N THR A 38 8.15 13.07 9.69
CA THR A 38 7.25 13.47 8.60
C THR A 38 8.01 13.59 7.27
N SER A 39 9.17 14.25 7.27
CA SER A 39 9.98 14.37 6.04
C SER A 39 10.55 13.04 5.57
N GLY A 40 10.96 12.16 6.49
CA GLY A 40 11.45 10.83 6.17
C GLY A 40 10.36 9.95 5.55
N ARG A 41 9.15 10.06 6.04
CA ARG A 41 8.00 9.33 5.50
C ARG A 41 7.60 9.85 4.11
N LEU A 42 7.70 11.14 3.86
CA LEU A 42 7.50 11.71 2.51
C LEU A 42 8.57 11.22 1.54
N ARG A 43 9.83 11.20 1.97
CA ARG A 43 10.94 10.68 1.17
C ARG A 43 10.70 9.21 0.81
N GLN A 44 10.22 8.40 1.75
CA GLN A 44 9.88 7.00 1.51
C GLN A 44 8.74 6.87 0.49
N ALA A 45 7.72 7.73 0.58
CA ALA A 45 6.62 7.72 -0.38
C ALA A 45 7.11 8.05 -1.80
N GLN A 46 8.01 9.03 -1.94
CA GLN A 46 8.62 9.39 -3.23
C GLN A 46 9.42 8.20 -3.82
N ARG A 47 10.17 7.52 -2.97
CA ARG A 47 10.96 6.35 -3.34
C ARG A 47 10.07 5.19 -3.81
N MET A 48 9.01 4.91 -3.04
CA MET A 48 8.04 3.87 -3.39
C MET A 48 7.34 4.19 -4.71
N LYS A 49 6.99 5.46 -4.95
CA LYS A 49 6.41 5.91 -6.21
C LYS A 49 7.35 5.69 -7.38
N PHE A 50 8.60 6.05 -7.24
CA PHE A 50 9.60 5.84 -8.29
C PHE A 50 9.70 4.36 -8.68
N LEU A 51 9.76 3.47 -7.70
CA LEU A 51 9.83 2.03 -7.93
C LEU A 51 8.54 1.50 -8.57
N ALA A 52 7.39 1.96 -8.09
CA ALA A 52 6.09 1.56 -8.65
C ALA A 52 5.92 2.01 -10.10
N ASP A 53 6.32 3.23 -10.42
CA ASP A 53 6.26 3.75 -11.79
C ASP A 53 7.11 2.90 -12.75
N GLY A 54 8.27 2.41 -12.30
CA GLY A 54 9.09 1.51 -13.08
C GLY A 54 8.40 0.18 -13.38
N VAL A 55 7.71 -0.38 -12.39
CA VAL A 55 6.93 -1.62 -12.55
C VAL A 55 5.80 -1.42 -13.56
N VAL A 56 5.07 -0.31 -13.46
CA VAL A 56 3.96 0.01 -14.37
C VAL A 56 4.46 0.20 -15.79
N LYS A 57 5.60 0.86 -15.97
CA LYS A 57 6.22 1.01 -17.30
C LYS A 57 6.60 -0.33 -17.91
N ALA A 58 6.92 -1.32 -17.09
CA ALA A 58 7.18 -2.68 -17.55
C ALA A 58 5.91 -3.48 -17.89
N GLY A 59 4.74 -2.87 -17.77
CA GLY A 59 3.45 -3.50 -18.08
C GLY A 59 2.89 -4.38 -16.98
N LYS A 60 3.36 -4.20 -15.74
CA LYS A 60 2.92 -5.00 -14.59
C LYS A 60 2.20 -4.14 -13.56
N ILE A 61 1.44 -4.79 -12.66
CA ILE A 61 0.79 -4.13 -11.54
C ILE A 61 1.80 -4.00 -10.40
N ALA A 62 1.98 -2.79 -9.89
CA ALA A 62 2.79 -2.53 -8.71
C ALA A 62 1.89 -2.57 -7.47
N ILE A 63 2.26 -3.40 -6.49
CA ILE A 63 1.56 -3.50 -5.21
C ILE A 63 2.48 -2.91 -4.14
N ALA A 64 2.20 -1.68 -3.72
CA ALA A 64 2.98 -1.01 -2.69
C ALA A 64 2.35 -1.28 -1.32
N ASP A 65 3.15 -1.87 -0.45
CA ASP A 65 2.78 -2.27 0.90
C ASP A 65 3.57 -1.42 1.88
N PHE A 66 2.96 -0.36 2.41
CA PHE A 66 3.60 0.49 3.40
C PHE A 66 2.58 1.23 4.27
N VAL A 67 3.03 1.73 5.43
CA VAL A 67 2.14 2.34 6.41
C VAL A 67 1.50 3.61 5.87
N CYS A 68 2.27 4.53 5.33
CA CYS A 68 1.79 5.77 4.71
C CYS A 68 0.68 6.45 5.52
N PRO A 69 0.96 6.94 6.74
CA PRO A 69 -0.09 7.29 7.70
C PRO A 69 -0.81 8.60 7.42
N THR A 70 -0.31 9.46 6.53
CA THR A 70 -0.85 10.80 6.29
C THR A 70 -1.39 10.95 4.88
N GLU A 71 -2.36 11.86 4.71
CA GLU A 71 -2.88 12.21 3.39
C GLU A 71 -1.79 12.83 2.50
N ALA A 72 -0.87 13.62 3.08
CA ALA A 72 0.23 14.20 2.33
C ALA A 72 1.14 13.14 1.70
N ALA A 73 1.49 12.11 2.47
CA ALA A 73 2.31 11.01 1.95
C ALA A 73 1.57 10.17 0.91
N ARG A 74 0.27 9.95 1.10
CA ARG A 74 -0.57 9.23 0.13
C ARG A 74 -0.69 10.00 -1.18
N ALA A 75 -0.86 11.32 -1.10
CA ALA A 75 -0.90 12.20 -2.28
C ALA A 75 0.43 12.18 -3.03
N GLU A 76 1.55 12.15 -2.31
CA GLU A 76 2.87 12.05 -2.92
C GLU A 76 3.05 10.74 -3.68
N PHE A 77 2.59 9.62 -3.13
CA PHE A 77 2.60 8.33 -3.81
C PHE A 77 1.61 8.30 -4.98
N ASN A 78 0.42 8.87 -4.80
CA ASN A 78 -0.63 9.00 -5.82
C ASN A 78 -1.00 7.65 -6.48
N PRO A 79 -1.57 6.71 -5.73
CA PRO A 79 -1.93 5.40 -6.28
C PRO A 79 -3.11 5.48 -7.24
N ASP A 80 -3.16 4.55 -8.20
CA ASP A 80 -4.33 4.38 -9.06
C ASP A 80 -5.49 3.69 -8.33
N PHE A 81 -5.16 2.82 -7.39
CA PHE A 81 -6.13 2.06 -6.60
C PHE A 81 -5.63 1.94 -5.16
N THR A 82 -6.45 2.32 -4.21
CA THR A 82 -6.10 2.32 -2.79
C THR A 82 -6.88 1.25 -2.04
N VAL A 83 -6.15 0.39 -1.32
CA VAL A 83 -6.72 -0.57 -0.38
C VAL A 83 -6.43 -0.10 1.02
N TRP A 84 -7.48 0.18 1.79
CA TRP A 84 -7.36 0.57 3.18
C TRP A 84 -7.45 -0.66 4.08
N MET A 85 -6.31 -1.04 4.67
CA MET A 85 -6.26 -2.11 5.66
C MET A 85 -6.62 -1.57 7.04
N ASP A 86 -7.85 -1.78 7.46
CA ASP A 86 -8.44 -1.22 8.69
C ASP A 86 -8.83 -2.34 9.67
N THR A 87 -7.98 -3.35 9.79
CA THR A 87 -8.21 -4.48 10.69
C THR A 87 -7.74 -4.21 12.11
N ILE A 88 -6.86 -3.20 12.29
CA ILE A 88 -6.34 -2.74 13.58
C ILE A 88 -6.50 -1.23 13.65
N LYS A 89 -7.13 -0.74 14.71
CA LYS A 89 -7.39 0.70 14.91
C LYS A 89 -6.18 1.43 15.46
N GLU A 90 -5.31 0.71 16.19
CA GLU A 90 -4.13 1.27 16.84
C GLU A 90 -2.99 0.27 16.76
N SER A 91 -1.81 0.73 16.38
CA SER A 91 -0.62 -0.10 16.31
C SER A 91 0.20 -0.02 17.59
N ARG A 92 1.22 -0.89 17.71
CA ARG A 92 2.19 -0.84 18.80
C ARG A 92 3.17 0.34 18.70
N PHE A 93 3.16 1.07 17.58
CA PHE A 93 4.06 2.20 17.34
C PHE A 93 3.32 3.51 17.62
N ALA A 94 3.56 4.10 18.79
CA ALA A 94 2.84 5.29 19.26
C ALA A 94 3.00 6.51 18.35
N ASP A 95 4.18 6.73 17.78
CA ASP A 95 4.43 7.84 16.87
C ASP A 95 3.62 7.71 15.57
N THR A 96 3.48 6.49 15.04
CA THR A 96 2.65 6.21 13.87
C THR A 96 1.17 6.43 14.20
N ASN A 97 0.71 6.01 15.39
CA ASN A 97 -0.67 6.22 15.83
C ASN A 97 -1.02 7.71 15.88
N LYS A 98 -0.09 8.55 16.34
CA LYS A 98 -0.29 10.00 16.40
C LYS A 98 -0.34 10.64 15.02
N MET A 99 0.40 10.11 14.05
CA MET A 99 0.45 10.63 12.69
C MET A 99 -0.71 10.16 11.83
N PHE A 100 -1.32 9.03 12.18
CA PHE A 100 -2.27 8.36 11.29
C PHE A 100 -3.51 9.22 11.04
N GLU A 101 -3.77 9.47 9.78
CA GLU A 101 -4.99 10.11 9.30
C GLU A 101 -5.80 9.08 8.52
N LYS A 102 -7.09 8.95 8.82
CA LYS A 102 -7.95 8.04 8.06
C LYS A 102 -7.99 8.47 6.60
N PRO A 103 -7.93 7.53 5.63
CA PRO A 103 -8.05 7.90 4.23
C PRO A 103 -9.35 8.64 3.95
N ALA A 104 -9.25 9.80 3.31
CA ALA A 104 -10.42 10.57 2.87
C ALA A 104 -11.12 9.84 1.71
N SER A 105 -10.34 9.11 0.90
CA SER A 105 -10.88 8.28 -0.19
C SER A 105 -10.11 6.98 -0.27
N PHE A 106 -10.81 5.92 -0.67
CA PHE A 106 -10.23 4.59 -0.88
C PHE A 106 -11.12 3.84 -1.86
N ASP A 107 -10.55 2.82 -2.52
CA ASP A 107 -11.27 2.02 -3.51
C ASP A 107 -11.76 0.69 -2.95
N TYR A 108 -11.08 0.19 -1.92
CA TYR A 108 -11.43 -1.05 -1.25
C TYR A 108 -11.05 -0.96 0.23
N HIS A 109 -11.97 -1.36 1.10
CA HIS A 109 -11.80 -1.26 2.54
C HIS A 109 -11.82 -2.65 3.17
N VAL A 110 -10.73 -3.03 3.83
CA VAL A 110 -10.61 -4.29 4.54
C VAL A 110 -10.72 -4.02 6.04
N ALA A 111 -11.95 -4.11 6.57
CA ALA A 111 -12.22 -3.92 7.99
C ALA A 111 -12.08 -5.22 8.79
N LYS A 112 -12.24 -6.37 8.14
CA LYS A 112 -12.08 -7.70 8.72
C LYS A 112 -11.29 -8.57 7.74
N TRP A 113 -10.47 -9.46 8.29
CA TRP A 113 -9.68 -10.39 7.49
C TRP A 113 -10.44 -11.70 7.29
N PHE A 114 -10.48 -12.17 6.05
CA PHE A 114 -11.00 -13.48 5.67
C PHE A 114 -9.98 -14.22 4.83
N THR A 115 -10.06 -15.56 4.78
CA THR A 115 -9.11 -16.37 4.03
C THR A 115 -9.14 -16.12 2.53
N ASP A 116 -10.26 -15.63 2.00
CA ASP A 116 -10.45 -15.32 0.58
C ASP A 116 -10.33 -13.83 0.24
N THR A 117 -9.81 -13.00 1.17
CA THR A 117 -9.71 -11.56 0.95
C THR A 117 -8.89 -11.23 -0.30
N ALA A 118 -7.76 -11.91 -0.53
CA ALA A 118 -6.95 -11.68 -1.72
C ALA A 118 -7.70 -12.02 -3.00
N SER A 119 -8.47 -13.11 -3.01
CA SER A 119 -9.28 -13.50 -4.17
C SER A 119 -10.40 -12.51 -4.44
N GLN A 120 -11.06 -12.00 -3.40
CA GLN A 120 -12.10 -10.98 -3.51
C GLN A 120 -11.52 -9.69 -4.08
N LEU A 121 -10.35 -9.26 -3.62
CA LEU A 121 -9.67 -8.08 -4.14
C LEU A 121 -9.30 -8.26 -5.61
N THR A 122 -8.83 -9.43 -6.01
CA THR A 122 -8.52 -9.74 -7.40
C THR A 122 -9.74 -9.55 -8.31
N ALA A 123 -10.92 -10.00 -7.88
CA ALA A 123 -12.16 -9.81 -8.63
C ALA A 123 -12.55 -8.34 -8.74
N VAL A 124 -12.36 -7.55 -7.67
CA VAL A 124 -12.63 -6.11 -7.66
C VAL A 124 -11.70 -5.39 -8.63
N ILE A 125 -10.42 -5.70 -8.62
CA ILE A 125 -9.41 -5.11 -9.51
C ILE A 125 -9.73 -5.43 -10.97
N ALA A 126 -10.11 -6.66 -11.27
CA ALA A 126 -10.47 -7.05 -12.65
C ALA A 126 -11.64 -6.20 -13.18
N ARG A 127 -12.65 -5.95 -12.34
CA ARG A 127 -13.77 -5.06 -12.70
C ARG A 127 -13.32 -3.61 -12.87
N TRP A 128 -12.45 -3.12 -11.98
CA TRP A 128 -11.91 -1.78 -12.08
C TRP A 128 -11.10 -1.59 -13.36
N GLU A 129 -10.26 -2.55 -13.71
CA GLU A 129 -9.46 -2.52 -14.94
C GLU A 129 -10.34 -2.45 -16.18
N SER A 130 -11.46 -3.20 -16.21
CA SER A 130 -12.36 -3.20 -17.36
C SER A 130 -13.05 -1.85 -17.57
N THR A 131 -13.21 -1.04 -16.50
CA THR A 131 -13.81 0.30 -16.60
C THR A 131 -12.78 1.42 -16.78
N HIS A 132 -11.50 1.15 -16.48
CA HIS A 132 -10.40 2.12 -16.54
C HIS A 132 -9.33 1.74 -17.57
N ALA A 133 -9.56 0.70 -18.37
CA ALA A 133 -8.66 0.31 -19.45
C ALA A 133 -8.65 1.39 -20.54
N VAL A 134 -7.47 1.67 -21.02
CA VAL A 134 -7.23 2.68 -22.06
C VAL A 134 -7.08 1.99 -23.41
#